data_6c60c671516c23521d97ed05d5a61993
#
_entry.id   6c60c671516c23521d97ed05d5a61993
#
_cell.length_a   1.000
_cell.length_b   1.000
_cell.length_c   1.000
_cell.angle_alpha   90.00
_cell.angle_beta   90.00
_cell.angle_gamma   90.00
#
_symmetry.space_group_name_H-M   'P 1'
#
loop_
_entity.id
_entity.type
_entity.pdbx_description
1 polymer ?
#
loop_
_entity_poly.entity_id
_entity_poly.type
_entity_poly.pdbx_seq_one_letter_code
_entity_poly.pdbx_strand_id
1 'polypeptide(L)'
;ISASNTKTLPYGNDVYTKECKETICKFFENDNLEIIPLMSGTASNSLALSSFLPSYGNILCHDEAHINKDEGGAPEFFSGGGKLLTISSKSGKLNANNINIKIDNINFKSKQASKISGVSITQLAENGTIYTKNEILEISKICQKNNMFLHMDGARFANALSYQNISPADATWKLGIDCLSLGATKNGAMAAEVIIFFNT
;
A
#
# COMPACT_ATOMS: atom_id res chain seq x y z
N ILE A 1 -27.15 -3.98 -1.65
CA ILE A 1 -27.89 -2.94 -0.87
C ILE A 1 -29.11 -3.58 -0.20
N SER A 2 -30.00 -4.29 -0.90
CA SER A 2 -31.18 -4.90 -0.27
C SER A 2 -30.84 -5.98 0.75
N ALA A 3 -29.80 -6.79 0.53
CA ALA A 3 -29.35 -7.82 1.46
C ALA A 3 -28.77 -7.25 2.76
N SER A 4 -28.18 -6.05 2.73
CA SER A 4 -27.59 -5.41 3.91
C SER A 4 -28.59 -4.60 4.75
N ASN A 5 -29.86 -4.51 4.34
CA ASN A 5 -30.90 -3.80 5.09
C ASN A 5 -31.53 -4.68 6.19
N THR A 6 -30.70 -5.29 7.03
CA THR A 6 -31.11 -6.15 8.13
C THR A 6 -30.36 -5.74 9.41
N LYS A 7 -30.90 -6.14 10.57
CA LYS A 7 -30.18 -5.96 11.84
C LYS A 7 -28.94 -6.86 11.84
N THR A 8 -27.77 -6.26 12.04
CA THR A 8 -26.49 -6.95 12.08
C THR A 8 -25.74 -6.60 13.37
N LEU A 9 -24.78 -7.43 13.76
CA LEU A 9 -23.91 -7.13 14.90
C LEU A 9 -22.90 -6.03 14.50
N PRO A 10 -22.57 -5.10 15.42
CA PRO A 10 -21.59 -4.06 15.16
C PRO A 10 -20.16 -4.57 15.24
N TYR A 11 -19.20 -3.68 14.91
CA TYR A 11 -17.77 -3.88 15.08
C TYR A 11 -17.18 -5.04 14.25
N GLY A 12 -17.66 -5.23 13.03
CA GLY A 12 -17.16 -6.28 12.13
C GLY A 12 -17.61 -7.71 12.51
N ASN A 13 -18.55 -7.85 13.46
CA ASN A 13 -19.08 -9.13 13.86
C ASN A 13 -20.28 -9.60 13.00
N ASP A 14 -20.63 -8.84 11.98
CA ASP A 14 -21.67 -9.19 11.04
C ASP A 14 -21.20 -10.28 10.05
N VAL A 15 -22.17 -10.95 9.44
CA VAL A 15 -21.92 -12.05 8.51
C VAL A 15 -21.15 -11.60 7.26
N TYR A 16 -21.43 -10.39 6.75
CA TYR A 16 -20.82 -9.91 5.51
C TYR A 16 -19.33 -9.58 5.70
N THR A 17 -18.97 -8.98 6.84
CA THR A 17 -17.56 -8.73 7.17
C THR A 17 -16.77 -10.04 7.32
N LYS A 18 -17.38 -11.08 7.93
CA LYS A 18 -16.76 -12.41 8.04
C LYS A 18 -16.56 -13.07 6.68
N GLU A 19 -17.60 -13.10 5.84
CA GLU A 19 -17.52 -13.64 4.48
C GLU A 19 -16.49 -12.89 3.63
N CYS A 20 -16.39 -11.57 3.77
CA CYS A 20 -15.38 -10.75 3.11
C CYS A 20 -13.97 -11.17 3.55
N LYS A 21 -13.74 -11.30 4.87
CA LYS A 21 -12.45 -11.76 5.41
C LYS A 21 -12.08 -13.14 4.89
N GLU A 22 -12.98 -14.10 4.96
CA GLU A 22 -12.76 -15.47 4.45
C GLU A 22 -12.42 -15.47 2.95
N THR A 23 -13.13 -14.66 2.17
CA THR A 23 -12.90 -14.53 0.73
C THR A 23 -11.52 -13.95 0.44
N ILE A 24 -11.11 -12.90 1.16
CA ILE A 24 -9.80 -12.27 1.01
C ILE A 24 -8.69 -13.22 1.45
N CYS A 25 -8.85 -13.94 2.57
CA CYS A 25 -7.88 -14.93 3.01
C CYS A 25 -7.64 -16.01 1.95
N LYS A 26 -8.71 -16.55 1.36
CA LYS A 26 -8.61 -17.52 0.25
C LYS A 26 -7.93 -16.90 -0.99
N PHE A 27 -8.29 -15.66 -1.33
CA PHE A 27 -7.76 -14.96 -2.51
C PHE A 27 -6.25 -14.71 -2.39
N PHE A 28 -5.77 -14.39 -1.19
CA PHE A 28 -4.36 -14.15 -0.91
C PHE A 28 -3.60 -15.38 -0.38
N GLU A 29 -4.23 -16.55 -0.30
CA GLU A 29 -3.62 -17.79 0.19
C GLU A 29 -2.97 -17.60 1.59
N ASN A 30 -3.63 -16.86 2.47
CA ASN A 30 -3.10 -16.53 3.80
C ASN A 30 -4.25 -16.34 4.80
N ASP A 31 -4.29 -17.15 5.83
CA ASP A 31 -5.32 -17.09 6.87
C ASP A 31 -5.00 -16.09 7.99
N ASN A 32 -3.75 -15.59 8.02
CA ASN A 32 -3.28 -14.64 9.04
C ASN A 32 -3.22 -13.22 8.46
N LEU A 33 -4.39 -12.66 8.12
CA LEU A 33 -4.54 -11.31 7.60
C LEU A 33 -5.37 -10.45 8.54
N GLU A 34 -4.94 -9.19 8.72
CA GLU A 34 -5.82 -8.16 9.25
C GLU A 34 -6.40 -7.33 8.10
N ILE A 35 -7.72 -7.12 8.15
CA ILE A 35 -8.48 -6.52 7.07
C ILE A 35 -9.35 -5.40 7.62
N ILE A 36 -9.24 -4.20 7.02
CA ILE A 36 -10.02 -3.03 7.41
C ILE A 36 -10.77 -2.51 6.19
N PRO A 37 -12.11 -2.75 6.09
CA PRO A 37 -12.93 -2.19 5.02
C PRO A 37 -13.05 -0.67 5.15
N LEU A 38 -12.97 0.04 4.03
CA LEU A 38 -13.03 1.50 3.95
C LEU A 38 -13.86 1.94 2.74
N MET A 39 -14.15 3.24 2.66
CA MET A 39 -15.01 3.79 1.61
C MET A 39 -14.25 4.51 0.49
N SER A 40 -12.95 4.79 0.66
CA SER A 40 -12.15 5.47 -0.36
C SER A 40 -10.68 5.04 -0.32
N GLY A 41 -10.02 5.11 -1.48
CA GLY A 41 -8.59 4.83 -1.61
C GLY A 41 -7.73 5.78 -0.78
N THR A 42 -8.08 7.07 -0.73
CA THR A 42 -7.40 8.07 0.11
C THR A 42 -7.46 7.70 1.59
N ALA A 43 -8.61 7.24 2.08
CA ALA A 43 -8.73 6.76 3.46
C ALA A 43 -7.89 5.50 3.69
N SER A 44 -7.87 4.58 2.73
CA SER A 44 -7.05 3.37 2.77
C SER A 44 -5.55 3.71 2.83
N ASN A 45 -5.05 4.52 1.91
CA ASN A 45 -3.65 4.91 1.86
C ASN A 45 -3.24 5.67 3.13
N SER A 46 -4.04 6.65 3.56
CA SER A 46 -3.74 7.44 4.75
C SER A 46 -3.68 6.60 6.02
N LEU A 47 -4.65 5.70 6.22
CA LEU A 47 -4.67 4.82 7.38
C LEU A 47 -3.55 3.79 7.33
N ALA A 48 -3.31 3.17 6.16
CA ALA A 48 -2.22 2.23 5.96
C ALA A 48 -0.87 2.88 6.31
N LEU A 49 -0.57 4.04 5.73
CA LEU A 49 0.69 4.73 5.98
C LEU A 49 0.82 5.20 7.43
N SER A 50 -0.24 5.74 8.03
CA SER A 50 -0.20 6.21 9.42
C SER A 50 0.01 5.09 10.45
N SER A 51 -0.30 3.84 10.10
CA SER A 51 -0.13 2.70 11.01
C SER A 51 1.34 2.38 11.33
N PHE A 52 2.27 2.75 10.46
CA PHE A 52 3.72 2.50 10.63
C PHE A 52 4.60 3.76 10.48
N LEU A 53 4.01 4.91 10.16
CA LEU A 53 4.72 6.18 9.99
C LEU A 53 4.60 7.03 11.24
N PRO A 54 5.65 7.19 12.05
CA PRO A 54 5.61 8.15 13.15
C PRO A 54 5.57 9.59 12.61
N SER A 55 5.07 10.53 13.41
CA SER A 55 4.90 11.94 13.01
C SER A 55 6.18 12.64 12.53
N TYR A 56 7.33 12.11 12.89
CA TYR A 56 8.66 12.58 12.48
C TYR A 56 9.31 11.69 11.41
N GLY A 57 8.60 10.67 10.91
CA GLY A 57 9.10 9.73 9.92
C GLY A 57 8.92 10.19 8.48
N ASN A 58 9.44 9.43 7.56
CA ASN A 58 9.32 9.67 6.12
C ASN A 58 8.93 8.41 5.37
N ILE A 59 8.15 8.57 4.31
CA ILE A 59 7.84 7.54 3.31
C ILE A 59 8.45 7.93 1.97
N LEU A 60 9.15 7.00 1.32
CA LEU A 60 9.57 7.17 -0.06
C LEU A 60 8.45 6.76 -1.00
N CYS A 61 8.12 7.61 -1.97
CA CYS A 61 7.17 7.31 -3.04
C CYS A 61 7.64 7.92 -4.37
N HIS A 62 7.00 7.52 -5.46
CA HIS A 62 7.22 8.20 -6.75
C HIS A 62 6.58 9.59 -6.73
N ASP A 63 7.15 10.56 -7.44
CA ASP A 63 6.62 11.93 -7.48
C ASP A 63 5.23 12.02 -8.12
N GLU A 64 4.88 11.10 -9.02
CA GLU A 64 3.55 10.98 -9.63
C GLU A 64 2.60 10.06 -8.83
N ALA A 65 3.02 9.49 -7.70
CA ALA A 65 2.15 8.63 -6.89
C ALA A 65 0.91 9.39 -6.40
N HIS A 66 -0.25 8.73 -6.43
CA HIS A 66 -1.53 9.30 -6.01
C HIS A 66 -1.47 9.91 -4.60
N ILE A 67 -0.81 9.24 -3.66
CA ILE A 67 -0.61 9.73 -2.29
C ILE A 67 0.09 11.09 -2.23
N ASN A 68 0.92 11.41 -3.23
CA ASN A 68 1.65 12.68 -3.32
C ASN A 68 0.89 13.76 -4.09
N LYS A 69 0.14 13.39 -5.13
CA LYS A 69 -0.47 14.35 -6.06
C LYS A 69 -1.94 14.64 -5.76
N ASP A 70 -2.71 13.62 -5.41
CA ASP A 70 -4.16 13.65 -5.55
C ASP A 70 -4.92 13.40 -4.24
N GLU A 71 -4.21 13.32 -3.09
CA GLU A 71 -4.83 13.07 -1.79
C GLU A 71 -4.83 14.28 -0.85
N GLY A 72 -4.46 15.47 -1.35
CA GLY A 72 -4.59 16.74 -0.63
C GLY A 72 -3.85 16.83 0.71
N GLY A 73 -2.74 16.07 0.87
CA GLY A 73 -1.97 16.02 2.12
C GLY A 73 -2.61 15.13 3.20
N ALA A 74 -3.56 14.26 2.83
CA ALA A 74 -4.20 13.36 3.79
C ALA A 74 -3.21 12.39 4.46
N PRO A 75 -2.24 11.75 3.76
CA PRO A 75 -1.24 10.91 4.39
C PRO A 75 -0.44 11.62 5.47
N GLU A 76 0.01 12.86 5.19
CA GLU A 76 0.77 13.68 6.14
C GLU A 76 -0.09 14.11 7.34
N PHE A 77 -1.35 14.47 7.08
CA PHE A 77 -2.28 14.88 8.14
C PHE A 77 -2.57 13.73 9.11
N PHE A 78 -2.94 12.56 8.58
CA PHE A 78 -3.32 11.42 9.42
C PHE A 78 -2.12 10.73 10.10
N SER A 79 -0.92 10.87 9.57
CA SER A 79 0.32 10.44 10.25
C SER A 79 0.81 11.44 11.32
N GLY A 80 0.13 12.56 11.48
CA GLY A 80 0.52 13.60 12.45
C GLY A 80 1.75 14.39 12.02
N GLY A 81 2.05 14.47 10.73
CA GLY A 81 3.16 15.24 10.17
C GLY A 81 4.29 14.44 9.52
N GLY A 82 4.11 13.15 9.37
CA GLY A 82 5.03 12.33 8.56
C GLY A 82 5.13 12.86 7.13
N LYS A 83 6.29 12.75 6.50
CA LYS A 83 6.55 13.38 5.19
C LYS A 83 6.64 12.36 4.07
N LEU A 84 6.10 12.73 2.92
CA LEU A 84 6.37 12.04 1.67
C LEU A 84 7.65 12.59 1.04
N LEU A 85 8.62 11.73 0.80
CA LEU A 85 9.87 12.06 0.10
C LEU A 85 9.84 11.43 -1.28
N THR A 86 9.76 12.27 -2.29
CA THR A 86 9.58 11.82 -3.66
C THR A 86 10.88 11.43 -4.35
N ILE A 87 10.77 10.51 -5.28
CA ILE A 87 11.80 10.10 -6.24
C ILE A 87 11.17 10.11 -7.62
N SER A 88 11.78 10.85 -8.55
CA SER A 88 11.32 10.91 -9.94
C SER A 88 11.97 9.82 -10.79
N SER A 89 11.21 9.30 -11.74
CA SER A 89 11.71 8.43 -12.79
C SER A 89 10.86 8.53 -14.06
N LYS A 90 11.44 8.27 -15.21
CA LYS A 90 10.70 8.27 -16.50
C LYS A 90 9.68 7.13 -16.59
N SER A 91 9.89 6.05 -15.86
CA SER A 91 9.00 4.88 -15.86
C SER A 91 7.76 5.04 -14.98
N GLY A 92 7.68 6.10 -14.16
CA GLY A 92 6.62 6.24 -13.15
C GLY A 92 6.77 5.27 -11.97
N LYS A 93 7.90 4.56 -11.87
CA LYS A 93 8.17 3.54 -10.85
C LYS A 93 9.42 3.87 -10.04
N LEU A 94 9.42 3.52 -8.77
CA LEU A 94 10.65 3.44 -7.99
C LEU A 94 11.51 2.27 -8.45
N ASN A 95 12.81 2.37 -8.29
CA ASN A 95 13.73 1.24 -8.44
C ASN A 95 14.72 1.18 -7.27
N ALA A 96 15.29 0.00 -7.08
CA ALA A 96 16.20 -0.27 -5.97
C ALA A 96 17.38 0.71 -5.90
N ASN A 97 17.98 1.05 -7.05
CA ASN A 97 19.13 1.97 -7.11
C ASN A 97 18.74 3.39 -6.63
N ASN A 98 17.64 3.94 -7.14
CA ASN A 98 17.18 5.28 -6.77
C ASN A 98 16.78 5.38 -5.29
N ILE A 99 16.21 4.30 -4.74
CA ILE A 99 15.90 4.21 -3.31
C ILE A 99 17.18 4.25 -2.48
N ASN A 100 18.20 3.44 -2.82
CA ASN A 100 19.48 3.42 -2.11
C ASN A 100 20.16 4.79 -2.15
N ILE A 101 20.25 5.43 -3.34
CA ILE A 101 20.81 6.78 -3.48
C ILE A 101 20.08 7.78 -2.57
N LYS A 102 18.75 7.69 -2.48
CA LYS A 102 17.95 8.60 -1.64
C LYS A 102 18.22 8.36 -0.17
N ILE A 103 18.34 7.11 0.27
CA ILE A 103 18.69 6.73 1.65
C ILE A 103 20.07 7.25 2.01
N ASP A 104 21.08 7.01 1.16
CA ASP A 104 22.46 7.44 1.39
C ASP A 104 22.57 8.96 1.49
N ASN A 105 21.87 9.69 0.61
CA ASN A 105 21.85 11.15 0.62
C ASN A 105 21.21 11.72 1.90
N ILE A 106 20.18 11.09 2.46
CA ILE A 106 19.56 11.52 3.70
C ILE A 106 20.49 11.25 4.88
N ASN A 107 21.09 10.06 4.95
CA ASN A 107 21.99 9.66 6.00
C ASN A 107 23.28 10.53 6.02
N PHE A 108 23.78 10.94 4.84
CA PHE A 108 24.95 11.79 4.70
C PHE A 108 24.70 13.23 5.16
N LYS A 109 23.53 13.80 4.84
CA LYS A 109 23.23 15.21 5.06
C LYS A 109 22.97 15.60 6.50
N SER A 110 22.47 14.68 7.32
CA SER A 110 22.19 15.02 8.73
C SER A 110 22.09 13.78 9.60
N LYS A 111 22.86 13.78 10.70
CA LYS A 111 22.69 12.81 11.80
C LYS A 111 21.35 12.99 12.55
N GLN A 112 20.66 14.09 12.31
CA GLN A 112 19.34 14.44 12.88
C GLN A 112 18.21 14.31 11.87
N ALA A 113 18.48 13.79 10.65
CA ALA A 113 17.44 13.56 9.66
C ALA A 113 16.43 12.53 10.21
N SER A 114 15.17 12.83 10.01
CA SER A 114 14.11 11.90 10.36
C SER A 114 14.23 10.61 9.54
N LYS A 115 14.05 9.48 10.22
CA LYS A 115 14.20 8.14 9.65
C LYS A 115 13.21 7.91 8.51
N ILE A 116 13.64 7.22 7.46
CA ILE A 116 12.72 6.66 6.46
C ILE A 116 12.06 5.43 7.11
N SER A 117 10.73 5.47 7.23
CA SER A 117 9.94 4.43 7.87
C SER A 117 9.43 3.39 6.86
N GLY A 118 9.31 3.78 5.59
CA GLY A 118 8.82 2.86 4.58
C GLY A 118 8.93 3.38 3.16
N VAL A 119 8.54 2.51 2.24
CA VAL A 119 8.39 2.77 0.81
C VAL A 119 6.96 2.49 0.41
N SER A 120 6.36 3.36 -0.40
CA SER A 120 5.06 3.14 -1.02
C SER A 120 5.23 3.04 -2.54
N ILE A 121 4.75 1.94 -3.10
CA ILE A 121 4.68 1.71 -4.55
C ILE A 121 3.22 1.66 -5.01
N THR A 122 2.94 1.95 -6.27
CA THR A 122 1.59 1.90 -6.86
C THR A 122 1.52 0.80 -7.92
N GLN A 123 0.64 -0.15 -7.77
CA GLN A 123 0.45 -1.27 -8.70
C GLN A 123 -0.97 -1.25 -9.27
N LEU A 124 -1.17 -0.96 -10.57
CA LEU A 124 -0.19 -0.40 -11.51
C LEU A 124 0.02 1.10 -11.27
N ALA A 125 1.20 1.60 -11.67
CA ALA A 125 1.57 3.00 -11.51
C ALA A 125 0.65 3.95 -12.33
N GLU A 126 0.63 5.23 -11.98
CA GLU A 126 -0.29 6.22 -12.54
C GLU A 126 -0.21 6.36 -14.07
N ASN A 127 0.96 6.15 -14.65
CA ASN A 127 1.18 6.15 -16.10
C ASN A 127 0.88 4.80 -16.78
N GLY A 128 0.35 3.82 -16.05
CA GLY A 128 -0.01 2.49 -16.55
C GLY A 128 1.14 1.47 -16.57
N THR A 129 2.32 1.81 -16.09
CA THR A 129 3.42 0.83 -15.99
C THR A 129 3.20 -0.13 -14.80
N ILE A 130 3.76 -1.32 -14.92
CA ILE A 130 3.58 -2.41 -13.96
C ILE A 130 4.94 -2.76 -13.34
N TYR A 131 4.96 -2.92 -12.02
CA TYR A 131 6.10 -3.53 -11.35
C TYR A 131 6.12 -5.04 -11.60
N THR A 132 7.24 -5.54 -12.06
CA THR A 132 7.50 -6.98 -12.15
C THR A 132 7.78 -7.58 -10.77
N LYS A 133 7.65 -8.92 -10.62
CA LYS A 133 8.02 -9.63 -9.38
C LYS A 133 9.45 -9.29 -8.93
N ASN A 134 10.41 -9.25 -9.85
CA ASN A 134 11.80 -8.96 -9.54
C ASN A 134 11.99 -7.52 -9.02
N GLU A 135 11.34 -6.53 -9.63
CA GLU A 135 11.42 -5.14 -9.17
C GLU A 135 10.86 -4.98 -7.75
N ILE A 136 9.71 -5.62 -7.46
CA ILE A 136 9.13 -5.61 -6.11
C ILE A 136 10.08 -6.30 -5.11
N LEU A 137 10.62 -7.45 -5.47
CA LEU A 137 11.53 -8.22 -4.61
C LEU A 137 12.81 -7.44 -4.29
N GLU A 138 13.37 -6.71 -5.27
CA GLU A 138 14.55 -5.85 -5.05
C GLU A 138 14.24 -4.70 -4.08
N ILE A 139 13.08 -4.06 -4.22
CA ILE A 139 12.63 -3.00 -3.30
C ILE A 139 12.41 -3.58 -1.89
N SER A 140 11.74 -4.72 -1.79
CA SER A 140 11.49 -5.42 -0.53
C SER A 140 12.78 -5.74 0.22
N LYS A 141 13.81 -6.25 -0.46
CA LYS A 141 15.13 -6.51 0.15
C LYS A 141 15.76 -5.25 0.76
N ILE A 142 15.60 -4.10 0.10
CA ILE A 142 16.07 -2.82 0.64
C ILE A 142 15.27 -2.43 1.88
N CYS A 143 13.94 -2.59 1.84
CA CYS A 143 13.08 -2.30 2.98
C CYS A 143 13.47 -3.17 4.18
N GLN A 144 13.62 -4.48 3.99
CA GLN A 144 14.04 -5.42 5.05
C GLN A 144 15.41 -5.04 5.64
N LYS A 145 16.41 -4.77 4.77
CA LYS A 145 17.76 -4.39 5.23
C LYS A 145 17.76 -3.12 6.10
N ASN A 146 16.84 -2.20 5.86
CA ASN A 146 16.78 -0.90 6.54
C ASN A 146 15.67 -0.83 7.61
N ASN A 147 14.99 -1.93 7.93
CA ASN A 147 13.83 -1.97 8.82
C ASN A 147 12.75 -0.96 8.41
N MET A 148 12.38 -0.96 7.13
CA MET A 148 11.34 -0.13 6.52
C MET A 148 10.16 -1.00 6.11
N PHE A 149 8.95 -0.47 6.21
CA PHE A 149 7.74 -1.10 5.67
C PHE A 149 7.64 -0.91 4.16
N LEU A 150 7.01 -1.87 3.49
CA LEU A 150 6.68 -1.79 2.07
C LEU A 150 5.17 -1.81 1.89
N HIS A 151 4.63 -0.65 1.55
CA HIS A 151 3.21 -0.45 1.22
C HIS A 151 3.00 -0.51 -0.29
N MET A 152 1.86 -1.09 -0.71
CA MET A 152 1.39 -1.08 -2.09
C MET A 152 0.02 -0.40 -2.18
N ASP A 153 -0.05 0.70 -2.93
CA ASP A 153 -1.33 1.23 -3.42
C ASP A 153 -1.82 0.34 -4.56
N GLY A 154 -2.90 -0.38 -4.31
CA GLY A 154 -3.51 -1.34 -5.19
C GLY A 154 -4.85 -0.90 -5.77
N ALA A 155 -5.08 0.41 -5.96
CA ALA A 155 -6.32 0.93 -6.56
C ALA A 155 -6.63 0.31 -7.94
N ARG A 156 -5.60 -0.18 -8.65
CA ARG A 156 -5.70 -0.88 -9.95
C ARG A 156 -5.07 -2.28 -9.92
N PHE A 157 -4.98 -2.89 -8.76
CA PHE A 157 -4.29 -4.16 -8.54
C PHE A 157 -4.82 -5.30 -9.40
N ALA A 158 -6.14 -5.41 -9.56
CA ALA A 158 -6.76 -6.43 -10.40
C ALA A 158 -6.31 -6.36 -11.87
N ASN A 159 -6.09 -5.15 -12.40
CA ASN A 159 -5.58 -4.96 -13.75
C ASN A 159 -4.14 -5.49 -13.88
N ALA A 160 -3.30 -5.26 -12.87
CA ALA A 160 -1.93 -5.77 -12.86
C ALA A 160 -1.88 -7.29 -12.77
N LEU A 161 -2.72 -7.92 -11.93
CA LEU A 161 -2.83 -9.38 -11.84
C LEU A 161 -3.25 -10.01 -13.16
N SER A 162 -4.30 -9.44 -13.79
CA SER A 162 -4.81 -9.93 -15.07
C SER A 162 -3.75 -9.87 -16.17
N TYR A 163 -3.00 -8.77 -16.23
CA TYR A 163 -1.93 -8.60 -17.23
C TYR A 163 -0.76 -9.57 -17.00
N GLN A 164 -0.34 -9.74 -15.75
CA GLN A 164 0.81 -10.59 -15.40
C GLN A 164 0.47 -12.07 -15.30
N ASN A 165 -0.82 -12.41 -15.24
CA ASN A 165 -1.34 -13.76 -15.03
C ASN A 165 -0.69 -14.45 -13.80
N ILE A 166 -0.72 -13.78 -12.65
CA ILE A 166 -0.14 -14.25 -11.39
C ILE A 166 -1.18 -14.24 -10.27
N SER A 167 -0.95 -15.03 -9.23
CA SER A 167 -1.82 -15.03 -8.06
C SER A 167 -1.65 -13.73 -7.24
N PRO A 168 -2.68 -13.29 -6.49
CA PRO A 168 -2.58 -12.17 -5.58
C PRO A 168 -1.48 -12.34 -4.53
N ALA A 169 -1.33 -13.54 -4.00
CA ALA A 169 -0.28 -13.89 -3.04
C ALA A 169 1.12 -13.71 -3.63
N ASP A 170 1.32 -14.18 -4.87
CA ASP A 170 2.58 -14.06 -5.61
C ASP A 170 2.90 -12.63 -6.06
N ALA A 171 1.91 -11.75 -6.05
CA ALA A 171 2.07 -10.32 -6.39
C ALA A 171 2.28 -9.44 -5.15
N THR A 172 2.14 -9.98 -3.94
CA THR A 172 2.13 -9.19 -2.70
C THR A 172 3.04 -9.77 -1.62
N TRP A 173 2.47 -10.41 -0.61
CA TRP A 173 3.16 -10.80 0.61
C TRP A 173 4.29 -11.79 0.39
N LYS A 174 4.18 -12.70 -0.59
CA LYS A 174 5.28 -13.60 -0.97
C LYS A 174 6.49 -12.85 -1.54
N LEU A 175 6.32 -11.60 -1.96
CA LEU A 175 7.40 -10.70 -2.38
C LEU A 175 7.83 -9.72 -1.29
N GLY A 176 7.20 -9.78 -0.11
CA GLY A 176 7.51 -8.95 1.05
C GLY A 176 6.77 -7.62 1.08
N ILE A 177 5.59 -7.52 0.47
CA ILE A 177 4.65 -6.42 0.73
C ILE A 177 4.06 -6.63 2.13
N ASP A 178 4.15 -5.62 2.98
CA ASP A 178 3.63 -5.65 4.34
C ASP A 178 2.16 -5.24 4.40
N CYS A 179 1.76 -4.27 3.55
CA CYS A 179 0.43 -3.70 3.54
C CYS A 179 -0.03 -3.36 2.13
N LEU A 180 -1.28 -3.69 1.80
CA LEU A 180 -1.92 -3.40 0.53
C LEU A 180 -3.19 -2.57 0.75
N SER A 181 -3.28 -1.41 0.09
CA SER A 181 -4.55 -0.70 -0.12
C SER A 181 -5.24 -1.29 -1.35
N LEU A 182 -6.15 -2.25 -1.16
CA LEU A 182 -6.84 -2.91 -2.27
C LEU A 182 -8.09 -2.14 -2.66
N GLY A 183 -8.16 -1.70 -3.92
CA GLY A 183 -9.31 -0.99 -4.47
C GLY A 183 -10.16 -1.87 -5.39
N ALA A 184 -11.47 -1.91 -5.16
CA ALA A 184 -12.44 -2.49 -6.06
C ALA A 184 -13.30 -1.44 -6.79
N THR A 185 -13.31 -0.21 -6.34
CA THR A 185 -14.11 0.90 -6.93
C THR A 185 -13.77 1.12 -8.39
N LYS A 186 -12.48 1.12 -8.76
CA LYS A 186 -12.03 1.27 -10.15
C LYS A 186 -12.28 0.03 -11.02
N ASN A 187 -12.77 -1.05 -10.43
CA ASN A 187 -13.10 -2.32 -11.10
C ASN A 187 -14.61 -2.65 -11.06
N GLY A 188 -15.46 -1.63 -10.88
CA GLY A 188 -16.91 -1.75 -11.01
C GLY A 188 -17.70 -1.91 -9.71
N ALA A 189 -17.03 -1.96 -8.55
CA ALA A 189 -17.71 -1.85 -7.26
C ALA A 189 -18.16 -0.41 -6.97
N MET A 190 -19.14 -0.21 -6.09
CA MET A 190 -19.64 1.13 -5.79
C MET A 190 -18.63 1.93 -4.96
N ALA A 191 -18.39 1.57 -3.75
CA ALA A 191 -17.40 2.23 -2.88
C ALA A 191 -16.82 1.13 -1.98
N ALA A 192 -15.82 0.43 -2.49
CA ALA A 192 -15.26 -0.75 -1.84
C ALA A 192 -13.74 -0.69 -1.91
N GLU A 193 -13.17 -0.33 -0.79
CA GLU A 193 -11.72 -0.31 -0.55
C GLU A 193 -11.43 -1.12 0.71
N VAL A 194 -10.27 -1.71 0.77
CA VAL A 194 -9.85 -2.47 1.95
C VAL A 194 -8.35 -2.35 2.16
N ILE A 195 -7.93 -2.18 3.41
CA ILE A 195 -6.53 -2.36 3.77
C ILE A 195 -6.33 -3.80 4.19
N ILE A 196 -5.25 -4.39 3.72
CA ILE A 196 -4.82 -5.73 4.08
C ILE A 196 -3.41 -5.64 4.65
N PHE A 197 -3.24 -6.04 5.90
CA PHE A 197 -1.94 -6.26 6.52
C PHE A 197 -1.59 -7.73 6.45
N PHE A 198 -0.40 -8.06 5.91
CA PHE A 198 0.03 -9.43 5.68
C PHE A 198 0.88 -10.03 6.81
N ASN A 199 1.54 -9.18 7.59
CA ASN A 199 2.41 -9.57 8.69
C ASN A 199 1.90 -8.92 9.98
N THR A 200 1.05 -9.60 10.70
CA THR A 200 0.52 -9.19 12.01
C THR A 200 1.09 -10.01 13.13
#